data_324e7739f339fe6d20f936efde9b23a6
#
_entry.id   324e7739f339fe6d20f936efde9b23a6
#
_cell.length_a   1.000
_cell.length_b   1.000
_cell.length_c   1.000
_cell.angle_alpha   90.00
_cell.angle_beta   90.00
_cell.angle_gamma   90.00
#
_symmetry.space_group_name_H-M   'P 1'
#
loop_
_entity.id
_entity.type
_entity.pdbx_description
1 polymer ?
#
loop_
_entity_poly.entity_id
_entity_poly.type
_entity_poly.pdbx_seq_one_letter_code
_entity_poly.pdbx_strand_id
1 'polypeptide(L)'
;DLADYQTALTVDVDTFLKVNISWQHYYPACSSAPWQIDGVAKKLKNDGFNKLIAAHNGTVVVNPIEGRENNKHKLVEDRLGLDHVVLDAPPMKWVPYRPTAKMLVLDDVYKDGLYIPEVFPGTNIVQLPTVKTHVFTTMTGALKNAFGGLLHRYRHWTHSVIHETLVDLLQIQKEIHSGLFAVMDGTFAGDGPGPRAMRIHNKNVILASADQVAIDAVAAKMMGLDPMSIPMIRIAHEIGLGVGNPREIQVVGDDIADVNWNFAATESTLASRGQKLIYHGPLKPLEGILLRSGIAPWAYWASNVYHNKFWLPVIGRKRVAEAMKTPWGKLFESY
;
A
#
# COMPACT_ATOMS: atom_id res chain seq x y z
N ASP A 1 -8.31 -19.69 -4.26
CA ASP A 1 -9.34 -20.41 -5.04
C ASP A 1 -10.64 -19.59 -5.17
N LEU A 2 -11.20 -19.04 -4.08
CA LEU A 2 -12.47 -18.28 -4.15
C LEU A 2 -12.40 -17.04 -5.06
N ALA A 3 -11.26 -16.39 -5.17
CA ALA A 3 -11.10 -15.17 -5.97
C ALA A 3 -10.57 -15.44 -7.39
N ASP A 4 -10.50 -16.68 -7.81
CA ASP A 4 -10.16 -17.16 -9.16
C ASP A 4 -8.90 -16.47 -9.76
N TYR A 5 -7.85 -16.34 -8.95
CA TYR A 5 -6.65 -15.61 -9.34
C TYR A 5 -5.90 -16.19 -10.54
N GLN A 6 -6.12 -17.49 -10.85
CA GLN A 6 -5.51 -18.18 -11.99
C GLN A 6 -5.99 -17.62 -13.33
N THR A 7 -7.16 -17.01 -13.38
CA THR A 7 -7.63 -16.29 -14.58
C THR A 7 -7.03 -14.90 -14.73
N ALA A 8 -6.52 -14.34 -13.62
CA ALA A 8 -5.97 -12.98 -13.56
C ALA A 8 -4.44 -12.92 -13.66
N LEU A 9 -3.75 -14.06 -13.47
CA LEU A 9 -2.30 -14.14 -13.47
C LEU A 9 -1.81 -15.15 -14.52
N THR A 10 -0.73 -14.81 -15.22
CA THR A 10 -0.08 -15.68 -16.21
C THR A 10 1.01 -16.51 -15.54
N VAL A 11 0.95 -17.85 -15.65
CA VAL A 11 1.85 -18.77 -14.91
C VAL A 11 3.31 -18.65 -15.34
N ASP A 12 3.62 -18.52 -16.60
CA ASP A 12 4.99 -18.62 -17.15
C ASP A 12 5.77 -17.30 -17.17
N VAL A 13 5.31 -16.30 -16.41
CA VAL A 13 6.00 -15.01 -16.31
C VAL A 13 6.42 -14.72 -14.87
N ASP A 14 7.42 -13.86 -14.69
CA ASP A 14 7.87 -13.40 -13.39
C ASP A 14 6.70 -12.79 -12.61
N THR A 15 6.56 -13.14 -11.35
CA THR A 15 5.47 -12.65 -10.50
C THR A 15 6.02 -11.86 -9.32
N PHE A 16 5.78 -10.56 -9.32
CA PHE A 16 6.20 -9.67 -8.26
C PHE A 16 5.18 -9.67 -7.11
N LEU A 17 5.61 -10.02 -5.92
CA LEU A 17 4.86 -9.84 -4.68
C LEU A 17 5.16 -8.44 -4.15
N LYS A 18 4.29 -7.47 -4.44
CA LYS A 18 4.48 -6.09 -3.99
C LYS A 18 4.08 -5.93 -2.53
N VAL A 19 5.07 -6.06 -1.66
CA VAL A 19 4.89 -5.88 -0.22
C VAL A 19 4.83 -4.40 0.15
N ASN A 20 4.18 -4.12 1.28
CA ASN A 20 4.12 -2.81 1.90
C ASN A 20 5.05 -2.77 3.12
N ILE A 21 5.98 -1.81 3.16
CA ILE A 21 6.77 -1.49 4.34
C ILE A 21 6.55 0.00 4.64
N SER A 22 5.61 0.28 5.55
CA SER A 22 5.26 1.66 5.92
C SER A 22 6.08 2.18 7.10
N TRP A 23 6.79 1.31 7.81
CA TRP A 23 7.71 1.65 8.89
C TRP A 23 8.83 0.61 9.00
N GLN A 24 10.05 1.04 9.37
CA GLN A 24 11.16 0.13 9.65
C GLN A 24 11.00 -0.64 10.98
N HIS A 25 10.19 -0.14 11.91
CA HIS A 25 9.86 -0.86 13.13
C HIS A 25 8.62 -1.74 12.90
N TYR A 26 8.60 -2.92 13.52
CA TYR A 26 7.40 -3.71 13.53
C TYR A 26 6.27 -3.00 14.29
N TYR A 27 5.17 -2.84 13.62
CA TYR A 27 3.92 -2.35 14.19
C TYR A 27 2.75 -3.05 13.46
N PRO A 28 1.91 -3.83 14.16
CA PRO A 28 0.81 -4.56 13.53
C PRO A 28 -0.07 -3.68 12.63
N ALA A 29 -0.51 -4.20 11.51
CA ALA A 29 -1.25 -3.52 10.44
C ALA A 29 -0.45 -2.44 9.66
N CYS A 30 0.77 -2.10 10.08
CA CYS A 30 1.54 -1.05 9.41
C CYS A 30 2.19 -1.52 8.11
N SER A 31 2.74 -2.72 8.11
CA SER A 31 3.40 -3.36 6.97
C SER A 31 2.73 -4.69 6.63
N SER A 32 3.00 -5.26 5.45
CA SER A 32 2.54 -6.60 5.09
C SER A 32 2.93 -7.60 6.16
N ALA A 33 2.02 -8.52 6.49
CA ALA A 33 2.29 -9.53 7.51
C ALA A 33 3.14 -10.67 6.94
N PRO A 34 4.04 -11.29 7.73
CA PRO A 34 4.84 -12.41 7.24
C PRO A 34 3.98 -13.61 6.80
N TRP A 35 2.89 -13.92 7.48
CA TRP A 35 1.94 -14.97 7.08
C TRP A 35 1.19 -14.65 5.79
N GLN A 36 0.94 -13.37 5.47
CA GLN A 36 0.36 -12.96 4.19
C GLN A 36 1.31 -13.30 3.05
N ILE A 37 2.59 -12.94 3.17
CA ILE A 37 3.63 -13.25 2.17
C ILE A 37 3.79 -14.77 2.05
N ASP A 38 3.91 -15.47 3.19
CA ASP A 38 4.09 -16.92 3.25
C ASP A 38 2.94 -17.68 2.58
N GLY A 39 1.71 -17.34 2.94
CA GLY A 39 0.51 -17.99 2.39
C GLY A 39 0.35 -17.76 0.89
N VAL A 40 0.53 -16.52 0.44
CA VAL A 40 0.43 -16.17 -0.99
C VAL A 40 1.53 -16.85 -1.79
N ALA A 41 2.78 -16.77 -1.34
CA ALA A 41 3.90 -17.37 -2.06
C ALA A 41 3.80 -18.90 -2.13
N LYS A 42 3.40 -19.58 -1.04
CA LYS A 42 3.16 -21.03 -1.04
C LYS A 42 2.06 -21.43 -2.02
N LYS A 43 0.93 -20.70 -2.01
CA LYS A 43 -0.18 -21.00 -2.91
C LYS A 43 0.24 -20.84 -4.37
N LEU A 44 0.88 -19.74 -4.72
CA LEU A 44 1.36 -19.51 -6.07
C LEU A 44 2.37 -20.57 -6.52
N LYS A 45 3.36 -20.92 -5.67
CA LYS A 45 4.32 -21.99 -5.99
C LYS A 45 3.66 -23.34 -6.21
N ASN A 46 2.70 -23.72 -5.38
CA ASN A 46 1.96 -24.96 -5.51
C ASN A 46 1.16 -25.04 -6.83
N ASP A 47 0.78 -23.90 -7.37
CA ASP A 47 0.02 -23.80 -8.63
C ASP A 47 0.91 -23.48 -9.84
N GLY A 48 2.23 -23.65 -9.70
CA GLY A 48 3.18 -23.61 -10.83
C GLY A 48 3.81 -22.24 -11.12
N PHE A 49 3.59 -21.23 -10.29
CA PHE A 49 4.30 -19.94 -10.42
C PHE A 49 5.73 -20.09 -9.87
N ASN A 50 6.68 -20.33 -10.76
CA ASN A 50 8.04 -20.75 -10.38
C ASN A 50 8.95 -19.59 -9.97
N LYS A 51 8.74 -18.39 -10.52
CA LYS A 51 9.58 -17.23 -10.22
C LYS A 51 8.80 -16.16 -9.50
N LEU A 52 8.91 -16.17 -8.18
CA LEU A 52 8.30 -15.20 -7.28
C LEU A 52 9.38 -14.26 -6.74
N ILE A 53 9.14 -12.96 -6.84
CA ILE A 53 10.07 -11.90 -6.45
C ILE A 53 9.37 -10.98 -5.45
N ALA A 54 9.86 -10.91 -4.21
CA ALA A 54 9.39 -9.95 -3.24
C ALA A 54 9.88 -8.54 -3.61
N ALA A 55 8.96 -7.62 -3.86
CA ALA A 55 9.29 -6.27 -4.28
C ALA A 55 8.86 -5.23 -3.24
N HIS A 56 9.80 -4.45 -2.77
CA HIS A 56 9.54 -3.35 -1.85
C HIS A 56 10.31 -2.09 -2.23
N ASN A 57 10.06 -1.01 -1.53
CA ASN A 57 10.70 0.28 -1.79
C ASN A 57 10.93 1.03 -0.48
N GLY A 58 11.94 1.88 -0.49
CA GLY A 58 12.16 2.86 0.55
C GLY A 58 11.19 4.03 0.49
N THR A 59 11.23 4.84 1.51
CA THR A 59 10.66 6.17 1.52
C THR A 59 11.67 7.12 2.14
N VAL A 60 11.44 8.43 2.02
CA VAL A 60 12.30 9.44 2.64
C VAL A 60 12.38 9.32 4.18
N VAL A 61 11.52 8.53 4.82
CA VAL A 61 11.43 8.35 6.27
C VAL A 61 11.46 6.88 6.71
N VAL A 62 11.60 5.93 5.79
CA VAL A 62 11.59 4.48 6.08
C VAL A 62 12.76 3.81 5.41
N ASN A 63 13.60 3.15 6.20
CA ASN A 63 14.62 2.24 5.70
C ASN A 63 13.96 0.91 5.32
N PRO A 64 13.92 0.54 4.02
CA PRO A 64 13.24 -0.66 3.58
C PRO A 64 13.95 -1.95 4.01
N ILE A 65 15.28 -1.94 4.11
CA ILE A 65 16.07 -3.11 4.51
C ILE A 65 15.81 -3.44 5.98
N GLU A 66 15.94 -2.44 6.86
CA GLU A 66 15.62 -2.60 8.28
C GLU A 66 14.14 -3.01 8.47
N GLY A 67 13.23 -2.41 7.68
CA GLY A 67 11.81 -2.76 7.71
C GLY A 67 11.54 -4.20 7.27
N ARG A 68 12.23 -4.70 6.25
CA ARG A 68 12.16 -6.09 5.77
C ARG A 68 12.58 -7.09 6.86
N GLU A 69 13.64 -6.77 7.61
CA GLU A 69 14.12 -7.60 8.71
C GLU A 69 13.16 -7.56 9.91
N ASN A 70 12.82 -6.37 10.40
CA ASN A 70 11.99 -6.21 11.59
C ASN A 70 10.55 -6.70 11.41
N ASN A 71 10.00 -6.66 10.19
CA ASN A 71 8.69 -7.25 9.89
C ASN A 71 8.78 -8.73 9.45
N LYS A 72 9.95 -9.37 9.60
CA LYS A 72 10.21 -10.79 9.32
C LYS A 72 9.96 -11.22 7.85
N HIS A 73 9.93 -10.27 6.92
CA HIS A 73 9.80 -10.58 5.49
C HIS A 73 11.00 -11.40 5.02
N LYS A 74 12.24 -10.99 5.40
CA LYS A 74 13.47 -11.71 5.04
C LYS A 74 13.43 -13.18 5.44
N LEU A 75 12.90 -13.50 6.63
CA LEU A 75 12.81 -14.89 7.09
C LEU A 75 11.87 -15.74 6.21
N VAL A 76 10.76 -15.16 5.77
CA VAL A 76 9.82 -15.83 4.85
C VAL A 76 10.45 -16.00 3.47
N GLU A 77 11.06 -14.94 2.95
CA GLU A 77 11.73 -14.93 1.64
C GLU A 77 12.85 -15.97 1.59
N ASP A 78 13.75 -15.98 2.57
CA ASP A 78 14.85 -16.96 2.67
C ASP A 78 14.31 -18.41 2.78
N ARG A 79 13.30 -18.64 3.62
CA ARG A 79 12.70 -19.98 3.81
C ARG A 79 12.03 -20.50 2.54
N LEU A 80 11.40 -19.63 1.77
CA LEU A 80 10.71 -20.00 0.54
C LEU A 80 11.59 -19.88 -0.71
N GLY A 81 12.83 -19.42 -0.59
CA GLY A 81 13.71 -19.16 -1.73
C GLY A 81 13.09 -18.14 -2.70
N LEU A 82 12.59 -17.03 -2.17
CA LEU A 82 12.09 -15.92 -2.98
C LEU A 82 13.24 -14.96 -3.28
N ASP A 83 13.35 -14.55 -4.54
CA ASP A 83 14.17 -13.40 -4.88
C ASP A 83 13.57 -12.12 -4.24
N HIS A 84 14.41 -11.10 -4.04
CA HIS A 84 13.90 -9.83 -3.56
C HIS A 84 14.54 -8.65 -4.30
N VAL A 85 13.78 -7.58 -4.46
CA VAL A 85 14.26 -6.33 -5.08
C VAL A 85 13.80 -5.11 -4.29
N VAL A 86 14.69 -4.11 -4.22
CA VAL A 86 14.35 -2.76 -3.74
C VAL A 86 14.15 -1.88 -4.97
N LEU A 87 12.90 -1.50 -5.24
CA LEU A 87 12.50 -0.85 -6.48
C LEU A 87 13.07 0.56 -6.68
N ASP A 88 13.47 1.25 -5.62
CA ASP A 88 14.02 2.62 -5.66
C ASP A 88 15.50 2.69 -5.26
N ALA A 89 16.22 1.58 -5.32
CA ALA A 89 17.64 1.50 -5.02
C ALA A 89 18.40 0.65 -6.05
N PRO A 90 19.70 0.93 -6.29
CA PRO A 90 20.54 0.07 -7.14
C PRO A 90 20.49 -1.41 -6.70
N PRO A 91 20.54 -2.36 -7.64
CA PRO A 91 20.81 -2.21 -9.07
C PRO A 91 19.57 -1.89 -9.94
N MET A 92 18.39 -1.62 -9.35
CA MET A 92 17.16 -1.36 -10.09
C MET A 92 17.33 -0.17 -11.04
N LYS A 93 16.98 -0.38 -12.30
CA LYS A 93 16.93 0.65 -13.33
C LYS A 93 15.51 1.09 -13.59
N TRP A 94 15.37 2.33 -13.96
CA TRP A 94 14.12 2.94 -14.36
C TRP A 94 14.22 3.36 -15.82
N VAL A 95 13.23 2.96 -16.62
CA VAL A 95 13.20 3.23 -18.06
C VAL A 95 12.11 4.24 -18.37
N PRO A 96 12.30 5.10 -19.40
CA PRO A 96 11.27 6.01 -19.86
C PRO A 96 10.01 5.23 -20.26
N TYR A 97 8.85 5.76 -19.87
CA TYR A 97 7.56 5.16 -20.18
C TYR A 97 6.58 6.22 -20.66
N ARG A 98 5.83 5.89 -21.69
CA ARG A 98 4.77 6.73 -22.23
C ARG A 98 3.44 5.96 -22.15
N PRO A 99 2.54 6.32 -21.22
CA PRO A 99 1.23 5.71 -21.13
C PRO A 99 0.43 5.83 -22.43
N THR A 100 -0.34 4.81 -22.76
CA THR A 100 -1.34 4.87 -23.83
C THR A 100 -2.58 5.62 -23.34
N ALA A 101 -2.99 5.37 -22.11
CA ALA A 101 -4.09 6.08 -21.47
C ALA A 101 -3.72 7.55 -21.20
N LYS A 102 -4.72 8.42 -21.29
CA LYS A 102 -4.57 9.81 -20.89
C LYS A 102 -4.47 9.88 -19.36
N MET A 103 -3.36 10.42 -18.88
CA MET A 103 -3.16 10.62 -17.44
C MET A 103 -4.04 11.77 -16.93
N LEU A 104 -4.55 11.62 -15.72
CA LEU A 104 -5.36 12.64 -15.05
C LEU A 104 -4.49 13.80 -14.55
N VAL A 105 -3.31 13.47 -14.00
CA VAL A 105 -2.42 14.45 -13.36
C VAL A 105 -0.94 14.17 -13.56
N LEU A 106 -0.50 12.95 -13.88
CA LEU A 106 0.92 12.62 -13.89
C LEU A 106 1.70 13.38 -14.96
N ASP A 107 1.11 13.64 -16.14
CA ASP A 107 1.73 14.44 -17.20
C ASP A 107 1.94 15.91 -16.78
N ASP A 108 1.09 16.40 -15.87
CA ASP A 108 1.22 17.76 -15.33
C ASP A 108 2.24 17.87 -14.22
N VAL A 109 2.40 16.82 -13.41
CA VAL A 109 3.36 16.78 -12.32
C VAL A 109 4.78 16.47 -12.81
N TYR A 110 4.92 15.56 -13.78
CA TYR A 110 6.21 15.10 -14.31
C TYR A 110 6.43 15.54 -15.75
N LYS A 111 6.72 16.82 -15.94
CA LYS A 111 6.95 17.44 -17.28
C LYS A 111 8.11 16.82 -18.06
N ASP A 112 9.08 16.21 -17.35
CA ASP A 112 10.23 15.53 -17.95
C ASP A 112 9.92 14.07 -18.36
N GLY A 113 8.66 13.65 -18.26
CA GLY A 113 8.18 12.32 -18.60
C GLY A 113 8.13 11.36 -17.42
N LEU A 114 7.49 10.21 -17.67
CA LEU A 114 7.32 9.14 -16.70
C LEU A 114 8.38 8.07 -16.87
N TYR A 115 8.70 7.42 -15.78
CA TYR A 115 9.64 6.30 -15.72
C TYR A 115 9.04 5.18 -14.88
N ILE A 116 9.29 3.94 -15.29
CA ILE A 116 8.86 2.73 -14.58
C ILE A 116 10.07 1.82 -14.32
N PRO A 117 10.02 0.93 -13.33
CA PRO A 117 11.04 -0.10 -13.16
C PRO A 117 11.15 -0.99 -14.40
N GLU A 118 12.37 -1.19 -14.90
CA GLU A 118 12.63 -1.96 -16.14
C GLU A 118 12.12 -3.41 -16.07
N VAL A 119 11.92 -3.92 -14.85
CA VAL A 119 11.52 -5.31 -14.59
C VAL A 119 10.01 -5.56 -14.62
N PHE A 120 9.17 -4.51 -14.67
CA PHE A 120 7.73 -4.67 -14.58
C PHE A 120 6.99 -5.03 -15.89
N PRO A 121 7.40 -4.50 -17.07
CA PRO A 121 6.66 -4.79 -18.30
C PRO A 121 6.59 -6.29 -18.61
N GLY A 122 5.37 -6.78 -18.88
CA GLY A 122 5.10 -8.18 -19.21
C GLY A 122 5.10 -9.16 -18.04
N THR A 123 5.18 -8.69 -16.81
CA THR A 123 5.18 -9.52 -15.60
C THR A 123 3.85 -9.48 -14.86
N ASN A 124 3.62 -10.41 -13.94
CA ASN A 124 2.52 -10.28 -12.99
C ASN A 124 2.91 -9.41 -11.81
N ILE A 125 1.91 -8.76 -11.20
CA ILE A 125 2.06 -8.13 -9.89
C ILE A 125 0.92 -8.53 -8.95
N VAL A 126 1.28 -8.98 -7.75
CA VAL A 126 0.35 -9.27 -6.66
C VAL A 126 0.56 -8.23 -5.57
N GLN A 127 -0.40 -7.33 -5.41
CA GLN A 127 -0.38 -6.31 -4.36
C GLN A 127 -0.68 -6.95 -3.00
N LEU A 128 0.16 -6.70 -2.00
CA LEU A 128 0.01 -7.21 -0.63
C LEU A 128 -0.22 -6.08 0.39
N PRO A 129 -1.31 -5.31 0.28
CA PRO A 129 -1.62 -4.25 1.22
C PRO A 129 -2.17 -4.80 2.54
N THR A 130 -2.35 -3.91 3.52
CA THR A 130 -3.04 -4.18 4.77
C THR A 130 -4.26 -3.28 4.92
N VAL A 131 -5.29 -3.76 5.61
CA VAL A 131 -6.47 -2.95 5.92
C VAL A 131 -6.10 -1.89 6.95
N LYS A 132 -6.06 -0.64 6.53
CA LYS A 132 -5.77 0.49 7.42
C LYS A 132 -6.24 1.84 6.88
N THR A 133 -6.57 2.74 7.80
CA THR A 133 -6.80 4.15 7.50
C THR A 133 -5.51 4.88 7.09
N HIS A 134 -5.66 6.02 6.45
CA HIS A 134 -4.54 6.85 6.03
C HIS A 134 -4.89 8.34 6.03
N VAL A 135 -3.99 9.17 6.57
CA VAL A 135 -4.23 10.61 6.80
C VAL A 135 -4.47 11.44 5.53
N PHE A 136 -4.00 11.00 4.34
CA PHE A 136 -4.16 11.72 3.07
C PHE A 136 -5.16 11.08 2.12
N THR A 137 -5.28 9.76 2.14
CA THR A 137 -6.11 9.00 1.19
C THR A 137 -7.28 8.29 1.83
N THR A 138 -7.62 8.64 3.09
CA THR A 138 -8.66 8.02 3.90
C THR A 138 -8.32 6.59 4.29
N MET A 139 -7.94 5.75 3.32
CA MET A 139 -7.44 4.39 3.51
C MET A 139 -6.20 4.12 2.65
N THR A 140 -5.54 3.00 2.90
CA THR A 140 -4.39 2.55 2.09
C THR A 140 -4.86 1.75 0.88
N GLY A 141 -5.10 0.46 1.02
CA GLY A 141 -5.60 -0.41 -0.03
C GLY A 141 -4.60 -0.83 -1.11
N ALA A 142 -5.12 -1.55 -2.10
CA ALA A 142 -4.37 -2.05 -3.25
C ALA A 142 -3.95 -0.92 -4.19
N LEU A 143 -4.86 0.04 -4.47
CA LEU A 143 -4.57 1.22 -5.28
C LEU A 143 -3.35 1.96 -4.76
N LYS A 144 -3.30 2.20 -3.45
CA LYS A 144 -2.19 2.94 -2.84
C LYS A 144 -0.90 2.12 -2.72
N ASN A 145 -0.96 0.80 -2.71
CA ASN A 145 0.23 -0.03 -2.57
C ASN A 145 1.19 0.12 -3.76
N ALA A 146 0.67 0.38 -4.95
CA ALA A 146 1.45 0.68 -6.15
C ALA A 146 2.21 2.02 -6.10
N PHE A 147 1.77 2.98 -5.28
CA PHE A 147 2.41 4.29 -5.13
C PHE A 147 3.89 4.18 -4.75
N GLY A 148 4.20 3.20 -3.91
CA GLY A 148 5.58 2.84 -3.62
C GLY A 148 6.12 1.87 -4.65
N GLY A 149 7.08 2.30 -5.48
CA GLY A 149 7.77 1.43 -6.43
C GLY A 149 7.30 1.54 -7.88
N LEU A 150 6.16 2.19 -8.16
CA LEU A 150 5.78 2.54 -9.52
C LEU A 150 5.97 4.04 -9.83
N LEU A 151 6.04 4.90 -8.82
CA LEU A 151 6.50 6.27 -8.97
C LEU A 151 7.95 6.42 -8.50
N HIS A 152 8.73 7.16 -9.30
CA HIS A 152 10.13 7.48 -9.05
C HIS A 152 10.30 8.35 -7.77
N ARG A 153 11.55 8.66 -7.41
CA ARG A 153 11.97 9.33 -6.16
C ARG A 153 11.21 10.59 -5.75
N TYR A 154 10.62 11.32 -6.69
CA TYR A 154 9.86 12.55 -6.41
C TYR A 154 8.35 12.33 -6.22
N ARG A 155 7.91 11.10 -5.93
CA ARG A 155 6.48 10.77 -5.73
C ARG A 155 5.75 11.66 -4.73
N HIS A 156 6.46 12.25 -3.76
CA HIS A 156 5.85 13.18 -2.81
C HIS A 156 5.31 14.47 -3.45
N TRP A 157 5.71 14.80 -4.68
CA TRP A 157 5.16 15.94 -5.43
C TRP A 157 3.69 15.75 -5.79
N THR A 158 3.20 14.53 -5.80
CA THR A 158 1.81 14.21 -6.14
C THR A 158 0.87 14.20 -4.93
N HIS A 159 1.34 14.48 -3.70
CA HIS A 159 0.48 14.42 -2.52
C HIS A 159 -0.71 15.39 -2.54
N SER A 160 -0.59 16.52 -3.25
CA SER A 160 -1.70 17.46 -3.43
C SER A 160 -2.77 16.98 -4.41
N VAL A 161 -2.46 15.98 -5.23
CA VAL A 161 -3.33 15.33 -6.22
C VAL A 161 -3.24 13.80 -6.10
N ILE A 162 -3.15 13.32 -4.87
CA ILE A 162 -2.81 11.92 -4.59
C ILE A 162 -3.87 10.95 -5.10
N HIS A 163 -5.14 11.30 -5.04
CA HIS A 163 -6.22 10.40 -5.46
C HIS A 163 -6.20 10.16 -6.97
N GLU A 164 -6.08 11.22 -7.75
CA GLU A 164 -5.92 11.15 -9.22
C GLU A 164 -4.63 10.42 -9.59
N THR A 165 -3.55 10.67 -8.87
CA THR A 165 -2.27 9.95 -9.04
C THR A 165 -2.45 8.44 -8.89
N LEU A 166 -3.19 7.97 -7.88
CA LEU A 166 -3.41 6.54 -7.66
C LEU A 166 -4.23 5.91 -8.77
N VAL A 167 -5.17 6.65 -9.33
CA VAL A 167 -5.94 6.22 -10.52
C VAL A 167 -5.04 6.11 -11.74
N ASP A 168 -4.20 7.11 -12.01
CA ASP A 168 -3.21 7.07 -13.08
C ASP A 168 -2.26 5.86 -12.94
N LEU A 169 -1.81 5.56 -11.72
CA LEU A 169 -0.98 4.39 -11.47
C LEU A 169 -1.72 3.07 -11.73
N LEU A 170 -3.02 2.99 -11.50
CA LEU A 170 -3.81 1.82 -11.86
C LEU A 170 -3.89 1.66 -13.38
N GLN A 171 -4.07 2.76 -14.14
CA GLN A 171 -4.02 2.74 -15.60
C GLN A 171 -2.67 2.18 -16.09
N ILE A 172 -1.56 2.72 -15.57
CA ILE A 172 -0.21 2.25 -15.90
C ILE A 172 -0.04 0.77 -15.57
N GLN A 173 -0.45 0.32 -14.37
CA GLN A 173 -0.36 -1.10 -14.00
C GLN A 173 -1.10 -2.02 -14.98
N LYS A 174 -2.31 -1.62 -15.41
CA LYS A 174 -3.10 -2.39 -16.39
C LYS A 174 -2.45 -2.43 -17.78
N GLU A 175 -1.62 -1.46 -18.13
CA GLU A 175 -0.89 -1.45 -19.40
C GLU A 175 0.39 -2.31 -19.36
N ILE A 176 1.13 -2.27 -18.25
CA ILE A 176 2.48 -2.85 -18.19
C ILE A 176 2.52 -4.29 -17.69
N HIS A 177 1.57 -4.71 -16.85
CA HIS A 177 1.58 -6.05 -16.27
C HIS A 177 0.71 -7.02 -17.07
N SER A 178 1.20 -8.26 -17.21
CA SER A 178 0.43 -9.38 -17.82
C SER A 178 -0.70 -9.85 -16.91
N GLY A 179 -0.56 -9.68 -15.61
CA GLY A 179 -1.57 -10.03 -14.63
C GLY A 179 -1.51 -9.12 -13.41
N LEU A 180 -2.67 -8.80 -12.86
CA LEU A 180 -2.84 -7.89 -11.72
C LEU A 180 -3.77 -8.52 -10.70
N PHE A 181 -3.29 -8.70 -9.48
CA PHE A 181 -4.06 -9.29 -8.38
C PHE A 181 -3.74 -8.60 -7.06
N ALA A 182 -4.63 -8.69 -6.08
CA ALA A 182 -4.38 -8.20 -4.74
C ALA A 182 -4.84 -9.21 -3.68
N VAL A 183 -4.05 -9.33 -2.63
CA VAL A 183 -4.42 -10.03 -1.40
C VAL A 183 -4.18 -9.08 -0.24
N MET A 184 -5.25 -8.59 0.38
CA MET A 184 -5.21 -7.60 1.45
C MET A 184 -5.36 -8.27 2.81
N ASP A 185 -4.40 -8.06 3.68
CA ASP A 185 -4.43 -8.60 5.05
C ASP A 185 -5.18 -7.66 6.00
N GLY A 186 -6.14 -8.20 6.72
CA GLY A 186 -6.87 -7.58 7.81
C GLY A 186 -6.91 -8.47 9.05
N THR A 187 -5.93 -9.37 9.22
CA THR A 187 -5.78 -10.12 10.48
C THR A 187 -5.56 -9.14 11.63
N PHE A 188 -4.60 -8.24 11.45
CA PHE A 188 -4.54 -6.96 12.14
C PHE A 188 -4.97 -5.84 11.19
N ALA A 189 -5.92 -5.02 11.63
CA ALA A 189 -6.33 -3.82 10.91
C ALA A 189 -5.97 -2.55 11.69
N GLY A 190 -5.66 -1.48 10.97
CA GLY A 190 -5.21 -0.22 11.56
C GLY A 190 -6.24 0.89 11.44
N ASP A 191 -6.56 1.57 12.55
CA ASP A 191 -7.55 2.62 12.66
C ASP A 191 -6.94 3.93 13.21
N GLY A 192 -7.42 5.08 12.74
CA GLY A 192 -6.98 6.40 13.17
C GLY A 192 -5.94 7.03 12.23
N PRO A 193 -4.95 7.79 12.74
CA PRO A 193 -4.03 8.55 11.89
C PRO A 193 -2.93 7.66 11.26
N GLY A 194 -3.35 6.79 10.33
CA GLY A 194 -2.45 5.91 9.58
C GLY A 194 -1.46 6.66 8.66
N PRO A 195 -0.40 5.98 8.22
CA PRO A 195 -0.18 4.52 8.28
C PRO A 195 0.60 4.04 9.51
N ARG A 196 1.00 4.89 10.45
CA ARG A 196 1.88 4.53 11.58
C ARG A 196 1.23 4.68 12.95
N ALA A 197 0.65 5.84 13.24
CA ALA A 197 0.12 6.18 14.58
C ALA A 197 -1.29 5.62 14.84
N MET A 198 -1.55 4.38 14.45
CA MET A 198 -2.87 3.75 14.45
C MET A 198 -3.21 3.05 15.77
N ARG A 199 -4.51 2.84 16.02
CA ARG A 199 -5.01 1.79 16.91
C ARG A 199 -5.01 0.46 16.16
N ILE A 200 -4.70 -0.63 16.85
CA ILE A 200 -4.61 -1.98 16.29
C ILE A 200 -5.88 -2.75 16.65
N HIS A 201 -6.48 -3.39 15.67
CA HIS A 201 -7.67 -4.22 15.83
C HIS A 201 -7.44 -5.60 15.22
N ASN A 202 -7.86 -6.67 15.91
CA ASN A 202 -7.95 -8.00 15.33
C ASN A 202 -9.25 -8.11 14.55
N LYS A 203 -9.17 -8.24 13.23
CA LYS A 203 -10.35 -8.38 12.36
C LYS A 203 -10.45 -9.75 11.70
N ASN A 204 -9.33 -10.50 11.66
CA ASN A 204 -9.26 -11.89 11.20
C ASN A 204 -9.82 -12.09 9.79
N VAL A 205 -9.54 -11.14 8.88
CA VAL A 205 -10.02 -11.20 7.49
C VAL A 205 -8.86 -11.16 6.52
N ILE A 206 -9.05 -11.84 5.39
CA ILE A 206 -8.23 -11.72 4.19
C ILE A 206 -9.19 -11.42 3.04
N LEU A 207 -8.88 -10.38 2.27
CA LEU A 207 -9.59 -10.04 1.04
C LEU A 207 -8.71 -10.35 -0.15
N ALA A 208 -9.31 -10.79 -1.26
CA ALA A 208 -8.58 -11.06 -2.48
C ALA A 208 -9.42 -10.72 -3.71
N SER A 209 -8.81 -10.09 -4.72
CA SER A 209 -9.48 -9.74 -5.96
C SER A 209 -8.49 -9.43 -7.08
N ALA A 210 -8.88 -9.69 -8.32
CA ALA A 210 -8.23 -9.15 -9.51
C ALA A 210 -8.59 -7.68 -9.74
N ASP A 211 -9.75 -7.25 -9.27
CA ASP A 211 -10.17 -5.84 -9.33
C ASP A 211 -9.65 -5.06 -8.10
N GLN A 212 -8.66 -4.19 -8.35
CA GLN A 212 -8.01 -3.39 -7.33
C GLN A 212 -8.96 -2.34 -6.73
N VAL A 213 -9.96 -1.89 -7.49
CA VAL A 213 -10.96 -0.92 -7.03
C VAL A 213 -11.98 -1.62 -6.14
N ALA A 214 -12.44 -2.80 -6.55
CA ALA A 214 -13.42 -3.59 -5.81
C ALA A 214 -12.89 -4.03 -4.43
N ILE A 215 -11.64 -4.50 -4.35
CA ILE A 215 -11.07 -4.92 -3.06
C ILE A 215 -10.96 -3.73 -2.10
N ASP A 216 -10.57 -2.55 -2.60
CA ASP A 216 -10.49 -1.33 -1.79
C ASP A 216 -11.88 -0.84 -1.37
N ALA A 217 -12.88 -0.94 -2.26
CA ALA A 217 -14.27 -0.58 -1.95
C ALA A 217 -14.87 -1.49 -0.86
N VAL A 218 -14.63 -2.81 -0.96
CA VAL A 218 -15.07 -3.78 0.06
C VAL A 218 -14.39 -3.49 1.40
N ALA A 219 -13.07 -3.27 1.41
CA ALA A 219 -12.34 -2.92 2.62
C ALA A 219 -12.85 -1.61 3.24
N ALA A 220 -13.10 -0.58 2.45
CA ALA A 220 -13.67 0.69 2.91
C ALA A 220 -15.06 0.49 3.55
N LYS A 221 -15.95 -0.28 2.92
CA LYS A 221 -17.28 -0.63 3.45
C LYS A 221 -17.16 -1.33 4.80
N MET A 222 -16.28 -2.32 4.92
CA MET A 222 -16.05 -3.03 6.18
C MET A 222 -15.49 -2.11 7.27
N MET A 223 -14.67 -1.12 6.91
CA MET A 223 -14.16 -0.09 7.82
C MET A 223 -15.26 0.87 8.29
N GLY A 224 -16.46 0.84 7.70
CA GLY A 224 -17.57 1.74 8.00
C GLY A 224 -17.52 3.05 7.21
N LEU A 225 -16.80 3.06 6.10
CA LEU A 225 -16.70 4.22 5.21
C LEU A 225 -17.61 4.03 4.00
N ASP A 226 -18.08 5.14 3.42
CA ASP A 226 -18.70 5.09 2.09
C ASP A 226 -17.59 5.04 1.03
N PRO A 227 -17.43 3.94 0.28
CA PRO A 227 -16.37 3.80 -0.72
C PRO A 227 -16.46 4.87 -1.80
N MET A 228 -17.68 5.27 -2.22
CA MET A 228 -17.88 6.28 -3.27
C MET A 228 -17.57 7.70 -2.79
N SER A 229 -17.46 7.93 -1.49
CA SER A 229 -16.94 9.19 -0.92
C SER A 229 -15.41 9.30 -0.99
N ILE A 230 -14.70 8.20 -1.28
CA ILE A 230 -13.22 8.16 -1.38
C ILE A 230 -12.83 8.43 -2.85
N PRO A 231 -12.21 9.59 -3.17
CA PRO A 231 -12.05 10.02 -4.55
C PRO A 231 -11.30 9.01 -5.44
N MET A 232 -10.25 8.33 -4.95
CA MET A 232 -9.51 7.35 -5.76
C MET A 232 -10.39 6.16 -6.18
N ILE A 233 -11.32 5.72 -5.33
CA ILE A 233 -12.26 4.63 -5.64
C ILE A 233 -13.32 5.12 -6.62
N ARG A 234 -13.93 6.28 -6.32
CA ARG A 234 -14.97 6.87 -7.17
C ARG A 234 -14.47 7.18 -8.57
N ILE A 235 -13.33 7.89 -8.71
CA ILE A 235 -12.78 8.27 -10.02
C ILE A 235 -12.42 7.00 -10.83
N ALA A 236 -11.76 6.01 -10.21
CA ALA A 236 -11.43 4.77 -10.89
C ALA A 236 -12.68 4.00 -11.38
N HIS A 237 -13.76 4.01 -10.60
CA HIS A 237 -15.05 3.45 -10.99
C HIS A 237 -15.68 4.22 -12.15
N GLU A 238 -15.75 5.56 -12.05
CA GLU A 238 -16.35 6.44 -13.06
C GLU A 238 -15.68 6.32 -14.45
N ILE A 239 -14.38 6.06 -14.50
CA ILE A 239 -13.64 5.87 -15.76
C ILE A 239 -13.47 4.38 -16.17
N GLY A 240 -14.16 3.47 -15.48
CA GLY A 240 -14.24 2.06 -15.86
C GLY A 240 -13.00 1.21 -15.55
N LEU A 241 -12.16 1.60 -14.60
CA LEU A 241 -10.96 0.84 -14.21
C LEU A 241 -11.27 -0.32 -13.25
N GLY A 242 -12.43 -0.33 -12.63
CA GLY A 242 -12.91 -1.36 -11.71
C GLY A 242 -14.21 -0.95 -11.03
N VAL A 243 -14.75 -1.80 -10.17
CA VAL A 243 -16.06 -1.60 -9.53
C VAL A 243 -15.88 -0.99 -8.14
N GLY A 244 -16.27 0.29 -7.96
CA GLY A 244 -16.17 1.00 -6.69
C GLY A 244 -17.45 0.98 -5.85
N ASN A 245 -18.61 0.72 -6.47
CA ASN A 245 -19.89 0.66 -5.77
C ASN A 245 -20.09 -0.74 -5.15
N PRO A 246 -20.16 -0.89 -3.81
CA PRO A 246 -20.29 -2.20 -3.16
C PRO A 246 -21.54 -2.99 -3.56
N ARG A 247 -22.60 -2.32 -4.04
CA ARG A 247 -23.83 -2.98 -4.50
C ARG A 247 -23.66 -3.72 -5.84
N GLU A 248 -22.62 -3.39 -6.58
CA GLU A 248 -22.28 -3.97 -7.88
C GLU A 248 -21.17 -5.03 -7.77
N ILE A 249 -20.60 -5.21 -6.57
CA ILE A 249 -19.52 -6.16 -6.30
C ILE A 249 -20.12 -7.47 -5.81
N GLN A 250 -19.83 -8.57 -6.53
CA GLN A 250 -20.12 -9.90 -6.04
C GLN A 250 -19.05 -10.31 -5.01
N VAL A 251 -19.42 -10.43 -3.76
CA VAL A 251 -18.57 -10.94 -2.68
C VAL A 251 -18.82 -12.44 -2.55
N VAL A 252 -17.73 -13.21 -2.51
CA VAL A 252 -17.76 -14.67 -2.26
C VAL A 252 -16.98 -14.99 -0.98
N GLY A 253 -17.41 -16.02 -0.26
CA GLY A 253 -16.83 -16.39 1.05
C GLY A 253 -17.74 -15.95 2.18
N ASP A 254 -17.15 -15.32 3.20
CA ASP A 254 -17.91 -14.90 4.39
C ASP A 254 -18.87 -13.74 4.06
N ASP A 255 -20.06 -13.76 4.69
CA ASP A 255 -21.03 -12.66 4.57
C ASP A 255 -20.49 -11.41 5.30
N ILE A 256 -20.42 -10.31 4.58
CA ILE A 256 -19.95 -9.02 5.09
C ILE A 256 -21.08 -7.96 5.11
N ALA A 257 -22.34 -8.32 4.85
CA ALA A 257 -23.43 -7.36 4.71
C ALA A 257 -23.52 -6.41 5.90
N ASP A 258 -23.48 -6.95 7.11
CA ASP A 258 -23.61 -6.20 8.36
C ASP A 258 -22.26 -5.76 8.96
N VAL A 259 -21.14 -6.07 8.31
CA VAL A 259 -19.82 -5.69 8.83
C VAL A 259 -19.62 -4.19 8.74
N ASN A 260 -19.45 -3.56 9.89
CA ASN A 260 -19.06 -2.15 10.05
C ASN A 260 -18.14 -2.02 11.27
N TRP A 261 -16.89 -1.67 11.05
CA TRP A 261 -15.90 -1.55 12.14
C TRP A 261 -15.83 -0.15 12.73
N ASN A 262 -16.53 0.81 12.14
CA ASN A 262 -16.60 2.20 12.58
C ASN A 262 -15.21 2.84 12.79
N PHE A 263 -14.31 2.70 11.82
CA PHE A 263 -12.96 3.25 11.87
C PHE A 263 -12.95 4.77 11.72
N ALA A 264 -12.09 5.44 12.48
CA ALA A 264 -11.96 6.90 12.50
C ALA A 264 -10.94 7.38 11.45
N ALA A 265 -11.30 7.33 10.16
CA ALA A 265 -10.43 7.68 9.05
C ALA A 265 -10.08 9.18 8.94
N THR A 266 -10.81 10.06 9.62
CA THR A 266 -10.60 11.52 9.58
C THR A 266 -9.57 12.03 10.59
N GLU A 267 -9.12 11.18 11.51
CA GLU A 267 -8.14 11.56 12.52
C GLU A 267 -6.78 11.93 11.91
N SER A 268 -6.10 12.87 12.55
CA SER A 268 -4.80 13.37 12.10
C SER A 268 -3.86 13.56 13.27
N THR A 269 -2.57 13.28 13.05
CA THR A 269 -1.49 13.65 14.00
C THR A 269 -1.13 15.13 13.86
N LEU A 270 -0.40 15.69 14.82
CA LEU A 270 0.16 17.04 14.70
C LEU A 270 1.02 17.17 13.43
N ALA A 271 1.84 16.16 13.13
CA ALA A 271 2.67 16.14 11.92
C ALA A 271 1.83 16.16 10.63
N SER A 272 0.76 15.33 10.54
CA SER A 272 -0.10 15.30 9.37
C SER A 272 -0.99 16.55 9.23
N ARG A 273 -1.39 17.19 10.35
CA ARG A 273 -2.07 18.49 10.32
C ARG A 273 -1.19 19.57 9.70
N GLY A 274 0.08 19.65 10.10
CA GLY A 274 1.05 20.56 9.50
C GLY A 274 1.21 20.32 7.98
N GLN A 275 1.32 19.07 7.55
CA GLN A 275 1.41 18.73 6.12
C GLN A 275 0.12 19.07 5.37
N LYS A 276 -1.07 18.81 5.93
CA LYS A 276 -2.36 19.21 5.32
C LYS A 276 -2.48 20.70 5.11
N LEU A 277 -1.95 21.53 6.01
CA LEU A 277 -1.91 23.00 5.82
C LEU A 277 -1.08 23.41 4.61
N ILE A 278 -0.03 22.64 4.28
CA ILE A 278 0.82 22.91 3.11
C ILE A 278 0.19 22.36 1.83
N TYR A 279 -0.35 21.14 1.84
CA TYR A 279 -0.90 20.52 0.62
C TYR A 279 -2.28 21.06 0.23
N HIS A 280 -3.16 21.32 1.21
CA HIS A 280 -4.56 21.64 0.99
C HIS A 280 -5.05 22.89 1.73
N GLY A 281 -4.19 23.51 2.55
CA GLY A 281 -4.53 24.66 3.38
C GLY A 281 -3.95 25.98 2.89
N PRO A 282 -3.94 27.01 3.75
CA PRO A 282 -3.50 28.37 3.39
C PRO A 282 -2.01 28.45 3.02
N LEU A 283 -1.19 27.45 3.36
CA LEU A 283 0.24 27.40 3.01
C LEU A 283 0.50 26.73 1.63
N LYS A 284 -0.54 26.33 0.89
CA LYS A 284 -0.42 25.72 -0.45
C LYS A 284 0.44 26.54 -1.43
N PRO A 285 0.38 27.88 -1.48
CA PRO A 285 1.25 28.66 -2.36
C PRO A 285 2.75 28.48 -2.04
N LEU A 286 3.10 28.06 -0.84
CA LEU A 286 4.48 27.80 -0.39
C LEU A 286 4.91 26.34 -0.56
N GLU A 287 4.05 25.44 -1.07
CA GLU A 287 4.32 24.00 -1.23
C GLU A 287 5.63 23.78 -1.98
N GLY A 288 5.85 24.52 -3.09
CA GLY A 288 7.08 24.41 -3.90
C GLY A 288 8.35 24.69 -3.11
N ILE A 289 8.32 25.71 -2.25
CA ILE A 289 9.48 26.10 -1.44
C ILE A 289 9.66 25.12 -0.27
N LEU A 290 8.58 24.77 0.43
CA LEU A 290 8.63 23.99 1.67
C LEU A 290 8.89 22.50 1.44
N LEU A 291 8.38 21.92 0.32
CA LEU A 291 8.36 20.47 0.10
C LEU A 291 9.06 20.02 -1.19
N ARG A 292 9.35 20.94 -2.13
CA ARG A 292 10.01 20.60 -3.42
C ARG A 292 11.40 21.23 -3.56
N SER A 293 11.85 22.03 -2.60
CA SER A 293 13.18 22.65 -2.57
C SER A 293 14.16 21.92 -1.63
N GLY A 294 15.40 22.37 -1.58
CA GLY A 294 16.44 21.87 -0.67
C GLY A 294 16.12 21.98 0.83
N ILE A 295 15.04 22.66 1.21
CA ILE A 295 14.58 22.81 2.60
C ILE A 295 13.69 21.61 3.01
N ALA A 296 13.11 20.86 2.05
CA ALA A 296 12.21 19.73 2.31
C ALA A 296 12.67 18.71 3.39
N PRO A 297 13.98 18.45 3.59
CA PRO A 297 14.46 17.52 4.62
C PRO A 297 13.98 17.83 6.04
N TRP A 298 13.65 19.07 6.39
CA TRP A 298 13.14 19.42 7.72
C TRP A 298 11.83 18.70 8.07
N ALA A 299 10.90 18.58 7.09
CA ALA A 299 9.61 17.94 7.30
C ALA A 299 9.76 16.43 7.54
N TYR A 300 10.73 15.81 6.86
CA TYR A 300 11.06 14.39 7.04
C TYR A 300 11.71 14.15 8.40
N TRP A 301 12.64 15.01 8.78
CA TRP A 301 13.28 14.97 10.11
C TRP A 301 12.24 15.11 11.22
N ALA A 302 11.35 16.11 11.14
CA ALA A 302 10.30 16.35 12.13
C ALA A 302 9.34 15.16 12.24
N SER A 303 8.92 14.57 11.09
CA SER A 303 8.10 13.37 11.07
C SER A 303 8.81 12.17 11.72
N ASN A 304 10.10 12.00 11.45
CA ASN A 304 10.92 10.92 12.00
C ASN A 304 11.08 11.05 13.52
N VAL A 305 11.40 12.25 14.00
CA VAL A 305 11.51 12.55 15.45
C VAL A 305 10.17 12.29 16.14
N TYR A 306 9.07 12.80 15.60
CA TYR A 306 7.75 12.61 16.20
C TYR A 306 7.39 11.12 16.29
N HIS A 307 7.49 10.36 15.21
CA HIS A 307 7.05 8.97 15.20
C HIS A 307 8.01 8.02 15.93
N ASN A 308 9.33 8.16 15.74
CA ASN A 308 10.30 7.20 16.24
C ASN A 308 10.81 7.53 17.65
N LYS A 309 10.96 8.83 17.98
CA LYS A 309 11.53 9.24 19.28
C LYS A 309 10.47 9.59 20.32
N PHE A 310 9.25 9.94 19.91
CA PHE A 310 8.18 10.31 20.83
C PHE A 310 7.01 9.32 20.80
N TRP A 311 6.32 9.18 19.66
CA TRP A 311 5.08 8.42 19.60
C TRP A 311 5.30 6.91 19.86
N LEU A 312 6.29 6.31 19.18
CA LEU A 312 6.56 4.88 19.32
C LEU A 312 6.94 4.47 20.75
N PRO A 313 7.90 5.15 21.44
CA PRO A 313 8.25 4.78 22.81
C PRO A 313 7.11 4.98 23.81
N VAL A 314 6.32 6.04 23.68
CA VAL A 314 5.30 6.41 24.68
C VAL A 314 3.99 5.68 24.47
N ILE A 315 3.54 5.54 23.22
CA ILE A 315 2.23 4.99 22.88
C ILE A 315 2.37 3.68 22.13
N GLY A 316 3.19 3.67 21.08
CA GLY A 316 3.27 2.57 20.12
C GLY A 316 3.68 1.27 20.76
N ARG A 317 4.73 1.26 21.58
CA ARG A 317 5.21 0.03 22.27
C ARG A 317 4.16 -0.63 23.14
N LYS A 318 3.32 0.15 23.82
CA LYS A 318 2.22 -0.39 24.62
C LYS A 318 1.19 -1.10 23.74
N ARG A 319 0.83 -0.50 22.59
CA ARG A 319 -0.10 -1.10 21.64
C ARG A 319 0.46 -2.37 21.00
N VAL A 320 1.74 -2.36 20.65
CA VAL A 320 2.44 -3.57 20.16
C VAL A 320 2.40 -4.66 21.21
N ALA A 321 2.76 -4.35 22.48
CA ALA A 321 2.76 -5.34 23.56
C ALA A 321 1.38 -5.98 23.78
N GLU A 322 0.28 -5.22 23.66
CA GLU A 322 -1.07 -5.78 23.72
C GLU A 322 -1.39 -6.66 22.51
N ALA A 323 -1.02 -6.23 21.30
CA ALA A 323 -1.22 -7.01 20.09
C ALA A 323 -0.44 -8.34 20.12
N MET A 324 0.76 -8.35 20.70
CA MET A 324 1.59 -9.57 20.85
C MET A 324 0.98 -10.63 21.78
N LYS A 325 0.02 -10.29 22.63
CA LYS A 325 -0.72 -11.25 23.45
C LYS A 325 -1.75 -12.06 22.68
N THR A 326 -2.13 -11.61 21.49
CA THR A 326 -3.12 -12.25 20.63
C THR A 326 -2.55 -13.47 19.89
N PRO A 327 -3.39 -14.37 19.32
CA PRO A 327 -2.92 -15.47 18.48
C PRO A 327 -2.02 -15.01 17.33
N TRP A 328 -2.34 -13.89 16.68
CA TRP A 328 -1.52 -13.32 15.58
C TRP A 328 -0.19 -12.77 16.07
N GLY A 329 -0.15 -12.17 17.26
CA GLY A 329 1.10 -11.76 17.89
C GLY A 329 2.01 -12.93 18.19
N LYS A 330 1.45 -14.02 18.76
CA LYS A 330 2.18 -15.27 19.00
C LYS A 330 2.66 -15.92 17.70
N LEU A 331 1.84 -15.90 16.66
CA LEU A 331 2.25 -16.36 15.33
C LEU A 331 3.42 -15.52 14.81
N PHE A 332 3.37 -14.18 14.97
CA PHE A 332 4.50 -13.32 14.58
C PHE A 332 5.79 -13.71 15.33
N GLU A 333 5.73 -14.02 16.61
CA GLU A 333 6.90 -14.46 17.39
C GLU A 333 7.49 -15.79 16.87
N SER A 334 6.66 -16.66 16.33
CA SER A 334 7.09 -17.98 15.81
C SER A 334 7.78 -17.93 14.44
N TYR A 335 7.61 -16.84 13.68
CA TYR A 335 8.39 -16.58 12.47
C TYR A 335 9.82 -16.23 12.85
#